data_843f4b7109039390fb56800edb78a4ae
#
_entry.id   843f4b7109039390fb56800edb78a4ae
#
_cell.length_a   1.000
_cell.length_b   1.000
_cell.length_c   1.000
_cell.angle_alpha   90.00
_cell.angle_beta   90.00
_cell.angle_gamma   90.00
#
_symmetry.space_group_name_H-M   'P 1'
#
loop_
_entity.id
_entity.type
_entity.pdbx_description
1 polymer ?
#
loop_
_entity_poly.entity_id
_entity_poly.type
_entity_poly.pdbx_seq_one_letter_code
_entity_poly.pdbx_strand_id
1 'polypeptide(L)'
;GYTITDQLADRKPDSWFVAELSSFQLATTQKLHPHVAMLLNITPDHLEWHGSLEAYAAAKEKIFANLDSNDLAIVSDLDEFCRDVSSRLEARGISVCHLAQTDPCTLNAAFVRNGALVVRLSGKEIELVATDALHIKGAHNALNALAAAACSLFLGLDVVSIRHALLDFMPLEHRIEPVDTVNGVLYINDSKATNTDSVEKSLTSFPGKDVILLLGGHDKGTELDEFAQKVSATCAYVICFGEAGPRFAEALRRVSGGRAEVVEEPHMHEAFDHAVELACPGSVVLLSPACSSFDEFTGMAQRGRVFKQLVAELAQKESGR
;
A
#
# COMPACT_ATOMS: atom_id res chain seq x y z
N GLY A 1 -7.10 13.59 -7.60
CA GLY A 1 -6.82 14.60 -6.57
C GLY A 1 -6.73 15.99 -7.20
N TYR A 2 -6.83 17.02 -6.40
CA TYR A 2 -6.61 18.40 -6.86
C TYR A 2 -5.14 18.59 -7.23
N THR A 3 -4.85 19.37 -8.26
CA THR A 3 -3.46 19.71 -8.60
C THR A 3 -2.88 20.69 -7.57
N ILE A 4 -1.57 20.70 -7.38
CA ILE A 4 -0.91 21.68 -6.49
C ILE A 4 -1.24 23.10 -6.93
N THR A 5 -1.32 23.35 -8.24
CA THR A 5 -1.68 24.67 -8.81
C THR A 5 -3.08 25.13 -8.44
N ASP A 6 -4.05 24.22 -8.37
CA ASP A 6 -5.43 24.58 -7.97
C ASP A 6 -5.51 25.05 -6.51
N GLN A 7 -4.63 24.50 -5.65
CA GLN A 7 -4.59 24.83 -4.23
C GLN A 7 -3.77 26.08 -3.90
N LEU A 8 -2.92 26.55 -4.83
CA LEU A 8 -2.10 27.73 -4.61
C LEU A 8 -2.93 29.03 -4.47
N ALA A 9 -4.12 29.08 -5.08
CA ALA A 9 -5.01 30.25 -4.99
C ALA A 9 -5.55 30.48 -3.58
N ASP A 10 -5.78 29.41 -2.81
CA ASP A 10 -6.40 29.44 -1.46
C ASP A 10 -5.36 29.35 -0.34
N ARG A 11 -4.05 29.40 -0.66
CA ARG A 11 -2.99 29.26 0.34
C ARG A 11 -2.99 30.43 1.33
N LYS A 12 -2.78 30.11 2.61
CA LYS A 12 -2.43 31.06 3.67
C LYS A 12 -0.89 31.07 3.85
N PRO A 13 -0.33 32.12 4.50
CA PRO A 13 1.12 32.17 4.77
C PRO A 13 1.66 30.93 5.49
N ASP A 14 0.86 30.31 6.37
CA ASP A 14 1.25 29.14 7.17
C ASP A 14 0.74 27.81 6.60
N SER A 15 0.33 27.77 5.33
CA SER A 15 -0.13 26.54 4.68
C SER A 15 1.03 25.60 4.39
N TRP A 16 0.85 24.32 4.72
CA TRP A 16 1.72 23.23 4.31
C TRP A 16 1.13 22.48 3.13
N PHE A 17 1.97 22.08 2.20
CA PHE A 17 1.59 21.23 1.09
C PHE A 17 2.16 19.84 1.30
N VAL A 18 1.30 18.83 1.37
CA VAL A 18 1.68 17.42 1.34
C VAL A 18 1.40 16.92 -0.07
N ALA A 19 2.44 16.59 -0.82
CA ALA A 19 2.34 16.20 -2.21
C ALA A 19 2.83 14.76 -2.41
N GLU A 20 1.99 13.92 -3.03
CA GLU A 20 2.41 12.64 -3.60
C GLU A 20 2.84 12.90 -5.05
N LEU A 21 4.09 12.56 -5.39
CA LEU A 21 4.67 12.81 -6.69
C LEU A 21 5.00 11.49 -7.39
N SER A 22 4.51 11.33 -8.61
CA SER A 22 4.85 10.19 -9.44
C SER A 22 6.28 10.29 -9.98
N SER A 23 6.85 9.15 -10.38
CA SER A 23 8.15 9.10 -11.06
C SER A 23 8.19 9.92 -12.35
N PHE A 24 7.04 10.01 -13.06
CA PHE A 24 6.88 10.84 -14.26
C PHE A 24 7.04 12.33 -13.97
N GLN A 25 6.40 12.81 -12.89
CA GLN A 25 6.52 14.21 -12.46
C GLN A 25 7.95 14.51 -12.00
N LEU A 26 8.53 13.62 -11.19
CA LEU A 26 9.90 13.78 -10.69
C LEU A 26 10.93 13.73 -11.81
N ALA A 27 10.72 12.91 -12.85
CA ALA A 27 11.64 12.85 -14.00
C ALA A 27 11.88 14.21 -14.65
N THR A 28 10.87 15.07 -14.68
CA THR A 28 10.93 16.42 -15.29
C THR A 28 11.13 17.55 -14.28
N THR A 29 11.11 17.26 -12.98
CA THR A 29 11.28 18.25 -11.92
C THR A 29 12.74 18.66 -11.77
N GLN A 30 12.99 20.00 -11.62
CA GLN A 30 14.34 20.56 -11.48
C GLN A 30 14.52 21.43 -10.22
N LYS A 31 13.48 22.15 -9.81
CA LYS A 31 13.58 23.19 -8.77
C LYS A 31 12.79 22.85 -7.49
N LEU A 32 12.22 21.64 -7.41
CA LEU A 32 11.50 21.23 -6.22
C LEU A 32 12.47 21.18 -5.04
N HIS A 33 12.09 21.85 -3.94
CA HIS A 33 12.85 21.87 -2.70
C HIS A 33 11.85 21.67 -1.52
N PRO A 34 11.54 20.45 -1.14
CA PRO A 34 10.68 20.18 0.00
C PRO A 34 11.45 20.27 1.31
N HIS A 35 10.82 20.69 2.41
CA HIS A 35 11.41 20.64 3.75
C HIS A 35 11.56 19.21 4.26
N VAL A 36 10.67 18.31 3.84
CA VAL A 36 10.77 16.88 4.10
C VAL A 36 10.47 16.13 2.82
N ALA A 37 11.34 15.22 2.44
CA ALA A 37 11.12 14.30 1.32
C ALA A 37 11.12 12.85 1.81
N MET A 38 10.24 12.01 1.24
CA MET A 38 10.10 10.61 1.65
C MET A 38 10.25 9.67 0.47
N LEU A 39 10.99 8.58 0.66
CA LEU A 39 11.07 7.44 -0.25
C LEU A 39 10.85 6.15 0.53
N LEU A 40 9.69 5.54 0.34
CA LEU A 40 9.23 4.43 1.18
C LEU A 40 9.61 3.06 0.62
N ASN A 41 9.73 2.93 -0.69
CA ASN A 41 10.20 1.71 -1.37
C ASN A 41 10.48 1.98 -2.84
N ILE A 42 11.28 1.11 -3.45
CA ILE A 42 11.48 0.98 -4.90
C ILE A 42 11.15 -0.44 -5.28
N THR A 43 10.05 -0.62 -5.99
CA THR A 43 9.66 -1.92 -6.59
C THR A 43 9.41 -1.70 -8.08
N PRO A 44 9.66 -2.68 -8.94
CA PRO A 44 9.48 -2.54 -10.39
C PRO A 44 8.08 -2.04 -10.74
N ASP A 45 8.02 -0.90 -11.41
CA ASP A 45 6.79 -0.34 -11.97
C ASP A 45 7.16 0.60 -13.13
N HIS A 46 6.26 0.74 -14.10
CA HIS A 46 6.43 1.67 -15.23
C HIS A 46 7.74 1.50 -16.02
N LEU A 47 8.27 0.26 -16.10
CA LEU A 47 9.55 -0.01 -16.79
C LEU A 47 9.47 0.23 -18.30
N GLU A 48 8.29 0.10 -18.91
CA GLU A 48 8.02 0.42 -20.30
C GLU A 48 8.27 1.91 -20.62
N TRP A 49 8.14 2.81 -19.63
CA TRP A 49 8.39 4.23 -19.78
C TRP A 49 9.82 4.62 -19.37
N HIS A 50 10.31 4.07 -18.25
CA HIS A 50 11.63 4.42 -17.71
C HIS A 50 12.78 3.64 -18.38
N GLY A 51 12.48 2.51 -19.02
CA GLY A 51 13.45 1.65 -19.70
C GLY A 51 14.18 0.67 -18.77
N SER A 52 14.35 0.99 -17.48
CA SER A 52 14.94 0.10 -16.47
C SER A 52 14.52 0.47 -15.05
N LEU A 53 14.77 -0.45 -14.10
CA LEU A 53 14.51 -0.21 -12.68
C LEU A 53 15.43 0.88 -12.11
N GLU A 54 16.69 0.93 -12.56
CA GLU A 54 17.67 1.94 -12.16
C GLU A 54 17.22 3.34 -12.62
N ALA A 55 16.72 3.46 -13.85
CA ALA A 55 16.20 4.73 -14.36
C ALA A 55 14.92 5.17 -13.61
N TYR A 56 14.04 4.22 -13.26
CA TYR A 56 12.88 4.48 -12.43
C TYR A 56 13.28 4.95 -11.02
N ALA A 57 14.23 4.26 -10.36
CA ALA A 57 14.77 4.64 -9.06
C ALA A 57 15.42 6.03 -9.10
N ALA A 58 16.26 6.30 -10.12
CA ALA A 58 16.89 7.59 -10.31
C ALA A 58 15.86 8.73 -10.52
N ALA A 59 14.76 8.45 -11.21
CA ALA A 59 13.68 9.44 -11.35
C ALA A 59 13.01 9.75 -10.01
N LYS A 60 12.77 8.74 -9.17
CA LYS A 60 12.21 8.93 -7.81
C LYS A 60 13.18 9.64 -6.87
N GLU A 61 14.47 9.33 -6.94
CA GLU A 61 15.52 9.98 -6.14
C GLU A 61 15.60 11.51 -6.35
N LYS A 62 15.15 12.02 -7.50
CA LYS A 62 15.10 13.46 -7.76
C LYS A 62 14.30 14.27 -6.74
N ILE A 63 13.43 13.64 -5.95
CA ILE A 63 12.71 14.30 -4.85
C ILE A 63 13.69 14.93 -3.83
N PHE A 64 14.90 14.37 -3.71
CA PHE A 64 15.95 14.82 -2.80
C PHE A 64 16.98 15.76 -3.45
N ALA A 65 16.83 16.09 -4.74
CA ALA A 65 17.89 16.75 -5.51
C ALA A 65 18.35 18.07 -4.90
N ASN A 66 17.40 18.87 -4.41
CA ASN A 66 17.67 20.22 -3.89
C ASN A 66 17.60 20.31 -2.36
N LEU A 67 17.55 19.20 -1.62
CA LEU A 67 17.62 19.24 -0.16
C LEU A 67 18.95 19.80 0.32
N ASP A 68 18.90 20.52 1.43
CA ASP A 68 20.06 21.01 2.15
C ASP A 68 20.09 20.53 3.61
N SER A 69 21.03 20.99 4.43
CA SER A 69 21.23 20.54 5.82
C SER A 69 20.09 20.92 6.78
N ASN A 70 19.16 21.76 6.38
CA ASN A 70 17.98 22.15 7.17
C ASN A 70 16.77 21.25 6.90
N ASP A 71 16.86 20.40 5.90
CA ASP A 71 15.78 19.52 5.45
C ASP A 71 15.94 18.10 6.01
N LEU A 72 14.87 17.31 5.94
CA LEU A 72 14.86 15.91 6.33
C LEU A 72 14.54 15.01 5.15
N ALA A 73 15.39 14.03 4.90
CA ALA A 73 15.06 12.89 4.07
C ALA A 73 14.57 11.73 4.95
N ILE A 74 13.40 11.16 4.67
CA ILE A 74 12.90 9.94 5.30
C ILE A 74 13.00 8.82 4.27
N VAL A 75 13.88 7.86 4.51
CA VAL A 75 14.20 6.83 3.52
C VAL A 75 14.10 5.45 4.17
N SER A 76 13.45 4.53 3.46
CA SER A 76 13.27 3.17 3.93
C SER A 76 14.56 2.35 3.82
N ASP A 77 14.81 1.49 4.80
CA ASP A 77 15.91 0.52 4.78
C ASP A 77 15.50 -0.84 4.19
N LEU A 78 14.29 -0.96 3.64
CA LEU A 78 13.73 -2.26 3.22
C LEU A 78 14.36 -2.80 1.94
N ASP A 79 14.77 -1.95 1.02
CA ASP A 79 15.34 -2.34 -0.25
C ASP A 79 16.73 -1.70 -0.49
N GLU A 80 17.49 -2.31 -1.40
CA GLU A 80 18.87 -1.91 -1.70
C GLU A 80 18.95 -0.51 -2.32
N PHE A 81 18.03 -0.16 -3.23
CA PHE A 81 18.00 1.17 -3.85
C PHE A 81 17.80 2.27 -2.81
N CYS A 82 16.87 2.06 -1.86
CA CYS A 82 16.64 3.02 -0.79
C CYS A 82 17.86 3.17 0.13
N ARG A 83 18.54 2.07 0.50
CA ARG A 83 19.77 2.14 1.30
C ARG A 83 20.90 2.89 0.59
N ASP A 84 21.05 2.69 -0.73
CA ASP A 84 22.02 3.42 -1.53
C ASP A 84 21.69 4.92 -1.61
N VAL A 85 20.41 5.27 -1.71
CA VAL A 85 19.95 6.67 -1.64
C VAL A 85 20.30 7.27 -0.29
N SER A 86 20.02 6.59 0.83
CA SER A 86 20.39 7.06 2.18
C SER A 86 21.88 7.37 2.27
N SER A 87 22.74 6.46 1.82
CA SER A 87 24.20 6.63 1.85
C SER A 87 24.66 7.83 1.03
N ARG A 88 24.07 8.06 -0.16
CA ARG A 88 24.40 9.24 -0.99
C ARG A 88 23.93 10.55 -0.35
N LEU A 89 22.77 10.56 0.31
CA LEU A 89 22.24 11.74 0.99
C LEU A 89 23.11 12.10 2.21
N GLU A 90 23.50 11.12 3.02
CA GLU A 90 24.40 11.31 4.15
C GLU A 90 25.76 11.85 3.72
N ALA A 91 26.33 11.32 2.63
CA ALA A 91 27.57 11.83 2.05
C ALA A 91 27.47 13.29 1.55
N ARG A 92 26.26 13.75 1.23
CA ARG A 92 25.96 15.17 0.90
C ARG A 92 25.73 16.03 2.15
N GLY A 93 25.75 15.47 3.35
CA GLY A 93 25.44 16.18 4.60
C GLY A 93 23.95 16.42 4.85
N ILE A 94 23.05 15.69 4.17
CA ILE A 94 21.62 15.76 4.40
C ILE A 94 21.26 14.93 5.62
N SER A 95 20.35 15.41 6.45
CA SER A 95 19.80 14.64 7.57
C SER A 95 18.89 13.53 7.05
N VAL A 96 19.27 12.26 7.30
CA VAL A 96 18.47 11.10 6.89
C VAL A 96 17.83 10.48 8.13
N CYS A 97 16.51 10.28 8.10
CA CYS A 97 15.77 9.45 9.05
C CYS A 97 15.52 8.08 8.41
N HIS A 98 16.17 7.06 8.95
CA HIS A 98 16.05 5.68 8.50
C HIS A 98 14.73 5.09 8.94
N LEU A 99 13.90 4.68 7.96
CA LEU A 99 12.62 4.03 8.20
C LEU A 99 12.83 2.51 8.17
N ALA A 100 12.74 1.85 9.33
CA ALA A 100 13.10 0.45 9.49
C ALA A 100 12.07 -0.36 10.30
N GLN A 101 12.08 -1.69 10.15
CA GLN A 101 11.25 -2.57 10.96
C GLN A 101 11.78 -2.76 12.39
N THR A 102 13.08 -2.61 12.56
CA THR A 102 13.77 -2.71 13.86
C THR A 102 14.74 -1.56 14.00
N ASP A 103 15.25 -1.30 15.22
CA ASP A 103 16.17 -0.20 15.47
C ASP A 103 17.46 -0.31 14.64
N PRO A 104 17.70 0.61 13.68
CA PRO A 104 18.91 0.63 12.86
C PRO A 104 20.13 1.25 13.61
N CYS A 105 19.97 1.68 14.85
CA CYS A 105 21.01 2.29 15.66
C CYS A 105 21.64 3.57 15.06
N THR A 106 20.89 4.33 14.26
CA THR A 106 21.31 5.59 13.67
C THR A 106 20.83 6.80 14.47
N LEU A 107 21.41 7.98 14.21
CA LEU A 107 21.08 9.24 14.91
C LEU A 107 19.62 9.67 14.71
N ASN A 108 19.09 9.46 13.50
CA ASN A 108 17.69 9.69 13.16
C ASN A 108 17.11 8.38 12.60
N ALA A 109 16.03 7.92 13.18
CA ALA A 109 15.34 6.69 12.77
C ALA A 109 13.87 6.72 13.14
N ALA A 110 13.08 5.97 12.40
CA ALA A 110 11.69 5.66 12.74
C ALA A 110 11.50 4.14 12.60
N PHE A 111 11.17 3.45 13.67
CA PHE A 111 11.20 1.98 13.72
C PHE A 111 10.19 1.42 14.73
N VAL A 112 10.01 0.10 14.70
CA VAL A 112 9.18 -0.62 15.67
C VAL A 112 10.09 -1.24 16.73
N ARG A 113 9.76 -1.04 18.01
CA ARG A 113 10.43 -1.68 19.14
C ARG A 113 9.39 -2.19 20.14
N ASN A 114 9.43 -3.48 20.45
CA ASN A 114 8.50 -4.14 21.40
C ASN A 114 7.02 -3.88 21.07
N GLY A 115 6.67 -3.86 19.77
CA GLY A 115 5.31 -3.60 19.33
C GLY A 115 4.86 -2.13 19.39
N ALA A 116 5.76 -1.18 19.68
CA ALA A 116 5.45 0.24 19.68
C ALA A 116 6.19 0.98 18.55
N LEU A 117 5.57 2.03 18.03
CA LEU A 117 6.17 2.96 17.09
C LEU A 117 7.12 3.90 17.84
N VAL A 118 8.36 3.96 17.39
CA VAL A 118 9.42 4.80 17.99
C VAL A 118 10.02 5.70 16.91
N VAL A 119 10.15 6.98 17.19
CA VAL A 119 10.88 7.93 16.35
C VAL A 119 12.03 8.52 17.14
N ARG A 120 13.22 8.49 16.54
CA ARG A 120 14.45 9.10 17.06
C ARG A 120 14.86 10.22 16.11
N LEU A 121 14.93 11.45 16.60
CA LEU A 121 15.45 12.61 15.86
C LEU A 121 16.53 13.30 16.68
N SER A 122 17.69 13.54 16.08
CA SER A 122 18.88 14.10 16.75
C SER A 122 19.22 13.37 18.06
N GLY A 123 19.08 12.04 18.05
CA GLY A 123 19.35 11.16 19.19
C GLY A 123 18.27 11.14 20.30
N LYS A 124 17.21 11.97 20.19
CA LYS A 124 16.09 11.95 21.14
C LYS A 124 15.02 10.98 20.67
N GLU A 125 14.68 10.02 21.52
CA GLU A 125 13.64 9.04 21.24
C GLU A 125 12.28 9.49 21.79
N ILE A 126 11.25 9.21 21.00
CA ILE A 126 9.84 9.38 21.36
C ILE A 126 9.13 8.09 20.99
N GLU A 127 8.64 7.38 22.00
CA GLU A 127 7.70 6.28 21.81
C GLU A 127 6.30 6.86 21.62
N LEU A 128 5.61 6.44 20.55
CA LEU A 128 4.33 7.03 20.16
C LEU A 128 3.14 6.19 20.64
N VAL A 129 2.78 5.18 19.87
CA VAL A 129 1.63 4.30 20.11
C VAL A 129 2.00 2.85 19.80
N ALA A 130 1.26 1.91 20.40
CA ALA A 130 1.41 0.50 20.07
C ALA A 130 0.87 0.22 18.65
N THR A 131 1.52 -0.69 17.93
CA THR A 131 1.14 -1.04 16.56
C THR A 131 -0.23 -1.70 16.48
N ASP A 132 -0.63 -2.43 17.52
CA ASP A 132 -1.95 -3.08 17.62
C ASP A 132 -3.08 -2.09 17.89
N ALA A 133 -2.78 -0.91 18.45
CA ALA A 133 -3.74 0.16 18.64
C ALA A 133 -4.11 0.91 17.35
N LEU A 134 -3.31 0.78 16.28
CA LEU A 134 -3.63 1.40 14.99
C LEU A 134 -4.82 0.72 14.32
N HIS A 135 -5.69 1.48 13.67
CA HIS A 135 -6.74 0.93 12.82
C HIS A 135 -6.18 0.32 11.52
N ILE A 136 -5.09 0.89 10.99
CA ILE A 136 -4.36 0.34 9.83
C ILE A 136 -3.44 -0.79 10.28
N LYS A 137 -3.59 -1.99 9.70
CA LYS A 137 -2.85 -3.18 10.13
C LYS A 137 -1.71 -3.53 9.15
N GLY A 138 -0.78 -4.33 9.64
CA GLY A 138 0.36 -4.84 8.87
C GLY A 138 1.63 -4.00 9.01
N ALA A 139 2.79 -4.65 8.81
CA ALA A 139 4.10 -4.03 9.00
C ALA A 139 4.33 -2.81 8.07
N HIS A 140 3.84 -2.88 6.83
CA HIS A 140 3.93 -1.77 5.88
C HIS A 140 3.15 -0.53 6.34
N ASN A 141 1.99 -0.71 6.98
CA ASN A 141 1.22 0.41 7.53
C ASN A 141 1.86 0.99 8.79
N ALA A 142 2.52 0.17 9.61
CA ALA A 142 3.33 0.67 10.73
C ALA A 142 4.47 1.57 10.22
N LEU A 143 5.14 1.19 9.12
CA LEU A 143 6.17 2.03 8.49
C LEU A 143 5.58 3.31 7.89
N ASN A 144 4.42 3.26 7.25
CA ASN A 144 3.74 4.47 6.77
C ASN A 144 3.39 5.43 7.93
N ALA A 145 2.89 4.90 9.05
CA ALA A 145 2.60 5.67 10.26
C ALA A 145 3.87 6.28 10.85
N LEU A 146 4.98 5.53 10.89
CA LEU A 146 6.28 6.01 11.34
C LEU A 146 6.82 7.13 10.46
N ALA A 147 6.72 7.00 9.13
CA ALA A 147 7.16 8.05 8.20
C ALA A 147 6.37 9.35 8.40
N ALA A 148 5.04 9.25 8.54
CA ALA A 148 4.19 10.40 8.81
C ALA A 148 4.52 11.04 10.16
N ALA A 149 4.74 10.23 11.20
CA ALA A 149 5.10 10.72 12.54
C ALA A 149 6.48 11.39 12.58
N ALA A 150 7.48 10.82 11.91
CA ALA A 150 8.83 11.40 11.81
C ALA A 150 8.80 12.77 11.11
N CYS A 151 8.05 12.87 10.00
CA CYS A 151 7.80 14.13 9.32
C CYS A 151 7.16 15.17 10.26
N SER A 152 6.07 14.78 10.93
CA SER A 152 5.31 15.67 11.82
C SER A 152 6.17 16.17 12.99
N LEU A 153 6.97 15.29 13.60
CA LEU A 153 7.88 15.66 14.69
C LEU A 153 8.99 16.62 14.21
N PHE A 154 9.56 16.37 13.02
CA PHE A 154 10.56 17.25 12.44
C PHE A 154 10.01 18.64 12.15
N LEU A 155 8.76 18.74 11.71
CA LEU A 155 8.06 20.00 11.47
C LEU A 155 7.56 20.69 12.77
N GLY A 156 7.83 20.09 13.94
CA GLY A 156 7.54 20.69 15.24
C GLY A 156 6.13 20.49 15.76
N LEU A 157 5.37 19.53 15.21
CA LEU A 157 4.07 19.17 15.75
C LEU A 157 4.24 18.51 17.12
N ASP A 158 3.31 18.77 18.04
CA ASP A 158 3.35 18.20 19.36
C ASP A 158 3.03 16.67 19.38
N VAL A 159 3.64 15.97 20.30
CA VAL A 159 3.54 14.50 20.41
C VAL A 159 2.13 14.01 20.69
N VAL A 160 1.35 14.79 21.45
CA VAL A 160 -0.03 14.40 21.81
C VAL A 160 -0.93 14.42 20.58
N SER A 161 -0.83 15.48 19.78
CA SER A 161 -1.55 15.59 18.50
C SER A 161 -1.17 14.47 17.52
N ILE A 162 0.12 14.14 17.44
CA ILE A 162 0.59 13.04 16.57
C ILE A 162 0.02 11.69 17.04
N ARG A 163 0.03 11.40 18.35
CA ARG A 163 -0.56 10.17 18.91
C ARG A 163 -2.04 10.07 18.62
N HIS A 164 -2.79 11.15 18.82
CA HIS A 164 -4.23 11.19 18.51
C HIS A 164 -4.47 10.92 17.02
N ALA A 165 -3.74 11.61 16.13
CA ALA A 165 -3.88 11.42 14.69
C ALA A 165 -3.58 9.98 14.25
N LEU A 166 -2.58 9.33 14.85
CA LEU A 166 -2.24 7.92 14.57
C LEU A 166 -3.35 6.97 15.02
N LEU A 167 -3.95 7.20 16.19
CA LEU A 167 -5.03 6.38 16.73
C LEU A 167 -6.36 6.60 16.01
N ASP A 168 -6.63 7.82 15.55
CA ASP A 168 -7.88 8.17 14.89
C ASP A 168 -7.85 7.89 13.36
N PHE A 169 -6.66 7.62 12.79
CA PHE A 169 -6.52 7.42 11.34
C PHE A 169 -7.17 6.10 10.92
N MET A 170 -8.25 6.21 10.18
CA MET A 170 -8.96 5.07 9.61
C MET A 170 -8.36 4.64 8.28
N PRO A 171 -8.42 3.35 7.93
CA PRO A 171 -8.02 2.88 6.60
C PRO A 171 -8.68 3.70 5.50
N LEU A 172 -7.91 4.02 4.45
CA LEU A 172 -8.48 4.68 3.28
C LEU A 172 -9.48 3.76 2.59
N GLU A 173 -10.57 4.33 2.11
CA GLU A 173 -11.56 3.62 1.31
C GLU A 173 -10.86 2.86 0.17
N HIS A 174 -11.26 1.62 -0.05
CA HIS A 174 -10.70 0.71 -1.06
C HIS A 174 -9.26 0.22 -0.81
N ARG A 175 -8.70 0.40 0.39
CA ARG A 175 -7.35 -0.11 0.75
C ARG A 175 -7.43 -0.99 1.99
N ILE A 176 -7.44 -2.32 1.79
CA ILE A 176 -7.60 -3.34 2.83
C ILE A 176 -8.75 -2.94 3.80
N GLU A 177 -9.81 -2.37 3.22
CA GLU A 177 -10.95 -1.81 3.94
C GLU A 177 -11.86 -2.96 4.41
N PRO A 178 -12.03 -3.19 5.72
CA PRO A 178 -13.06 -4.10 6.21
C PRO A 178 -14.45 -3.53 5.84
N VAL A 179 -15.24 -4.36 5.13
CA VAL A 179 -16.59 -3.95 4.71
C VAL A 179 -17.61 -4.44 5.71
N ASP A 180 -17.67 -5.75 5.94
CA ASP A 180 -18.58 -6.38 6.90
C ASP A 180 -18.12 -7.80 7.23
N THR A 181 -18.74 -8.38 8.26
CA THR A 181 -18.61 -9.80 8.58
C THR A 181 -19.99 -10.47 8.50
N VAL A 182 -20.22 -11.25 7.44
CA VAL A 182 -21.48 -11.93 7.18
C VAL A 182 -21.29 -13.43 7.39
N ASN A 183 -22.13 -14.07 8.22
CA ASN A 183 -22.05 -15.49 8.56
C ASN A 183 -20.65 -15.95 9.05
N GLY A 184 -19.91 -15.06 9.74
CA GLY A 184 -18.56 -15.34 10.21
C GLY A 184 -17.47 -15.25 9.14
N VAL A 185 -17.80 -14.81 7.93
CA VAL A 185 -16.87 -14.52 6.82
C VAL A 185 -16.57 -13.03 6.79
N LEU A 186 -15.30 -12.65 6.79
CA LEU A 186 -14.86 -11.27 6.71
C LEU A 186 -14.68 -10.86 5.25
N TYR A 187 -15.35 -9.79 4.83
CA TYR A 187 -15.26 -9.20 3.47
C TYR A 187 -14.37 -7.98 3.47
N ILE A 188 -13.35 -7.98 2.63
CA ILE A 188 -12.31 -6.93 2.55
C ILE A 188 -12.28 -6.33 1.16
N ASN A 189 -12.39 -5.00 1.08
CA ASN A 189 -12.28 -4.22 -0.13
C ASN A 189 -10.86 -3.64 -0.26
N ASP A 190 -10.09 -4.17 -1.19
CA ASP A 190 -8.77 -3.67 -1.55
C ASP A 190 -8.71 -3.35 -3.06
N SER A 191 -9.78 -2.76 -3.58
CA SER A 191 -9.88 -2.41 -5.01
C SER A 191 -8.77 -1.47 -5.49
N LYS A 192 -8.05 -0.81 -4.58
CA LYS A 192 -6.88 0.03 -4.88
C LYS A 192 -5.63 -0.79 -5.23
N ALA A 193 -5.58 -2.08 -4.92
CA ALA A 193 -4.49 -2.98 -5.34
C ALA A 193 -4.57 -3.23 -6.85
N THR A 194 -3.98 -2.34 -7.64
CA THR A 194 -4.02 -2.38 -9.11
C THR A 194 -2.74 -2.95 -9.73
N ASN A 195 -1.88 -3.55 -8.93
CA ASN A 195 -0.68 -4.28 -9.34
C ASN A 195 -0.42 -5.48 -8.43
N THR A 196 0.44 -6.40 -8.87
CA THR A 196 0.75 -7.66 -8.17
C THR A 196 1.41 -7.44 -6.81
N ASP A 197 2.33 -6.49 -6.69
CA ASP A 197 3.02 -6.15 -5.43
C ASP A 197 2.03 -5.71 -4.33
N SER A 198 1.01 -4.94 -4.70
CA SER A 198 -0.04 -4.53 -3.76
C SER A 198 -0.84 -5.72 -3.22
N VAL A 199 -1.19 -6.69 -4.08
CA VAL A 199 -1.89 -7.92 -3.66
C VAL A 199 -1.03 -8.74 -2.72
N GLU A 200 0.25 -8.95 -3.04
CA GLU A 200 1.18 -9.67 -2.17
C GLU A 200 1.24 -9.05 -0.77
N LYS A 201 1.33 -7.72 -0.69
CA LYS A 201 1.31 -6.99 0.59
C LYS A 201 -0.02 -7.16 1.33
N SER A 202 -1.15 -7.10 0.62
CA SER A 202 -2.47 -7.27 1.21
C SER A 202 -2.65 -8.66 1.82
N LEU A 203 -2.17 -9.70 1.15
CA LEU A 203 -2.22 -11.08 1.66
C LEU A 203 -1.48 -11.25 2.99
N THR A 204 -0.41 -10.49 3.23
CA THR A 204 0.32 -10.53 4.52
C THR A 204 -0.51 -10.06 5.71
N SER A 205 -1.63 -9.40 5.48
CA SER A 205 -2.53 -8.90 6.53
C SER A 205 -3.43 -10.00 7.13
N PHE A 206 -3.47 -11.19 6.50
CA PHE A 206 -4.37 -12.28 6.88
C PHE A 206 -3.61 -13.59 7.19
N PRO A 207 -2.61 -13.60 8.09
CA PRO A 207 -1.82 -14.79 8.36
C PRO A 207 -2.68 -15.90 8.96
N GLY A 208 -2.56 -17.12 8.40
CA GLY A 208 -3.28 -18.31 8.89
C GLY A 208 -4.78 -18.32 8.61
N LYS A 209 -5.29 -17.41 7.78
CA LYS A 209 -6.68 -17.41 7.32
C LYS A 209 -6.83 -18.14 5.99
N ASP A 210 -8.02 -18.71 5.76
CA ASP A 210 -8.41 -19.18 4.45
C ASP A 210 -8.89 -17.98 3.63
N VAL A 211 -8.02 -17.50 2.74
CA VAL A 211 -8.30 -16.36 1.88
C VAL A 211 -8.90 -16.85 0.57
N ILE A 212 -10.04 -16.28 0.20
CA ILE A 212 -10.69 -16.39 -1.11
C ILE A 212 -10.39 -15.06 -1.84
N LEU A 213 -9.48 -15.10 -2.79
CA LEU A 213 -9.00 -13.92 -3.50
C LEU A 213 -9.81 -13.69 -4.78
N LEU A 214 -10.37 -12.50 -4.94
CA LEU A 214 -10.93 -12.02 -6.21
C LEU A 214 -9.83 -11.27 -6.98
N LEU A 215 -9.39 -11.84 -8.11
CA LEU A 215 -8.20 -11.43 -8.86
C LEU A 215 -8.57 -11.17 -10.33
N GLY A 216 -8.33 -9.97 -10.86
CA GLY A 216 -8.64 -9.69 -12.25
C GLY A 216 -8.96 -8.23 -12.55
N GLY A 217 -9.37 -7.97 -13.79
CA GLY A 217 -9.62 -6.63 -14.33
C GLY A 217 -8.90 -6.44 -15.66
N HIS A 218 -8.57 -5.19 -16.02
CA HIS A 218 -7.88 -4.87 -17.27
C HIS A 218 -6.43 -5.34 -17.27
N ASP A 219 -6.06 -6.16 -18.25
CA ASP A 219 -4.74 -6.79 -18.34
C ASP A 219 -3.64 -5.77 -18.69
N LYS A 220 -2.55 -5.82 -17.93
CA LYS A 220 -1.35 -4.98 -18.14
C LYS A 220 -0.15 -5.74 -18.67
N GLY A 221 -0.30 -7.04 -18.97
CA GLY A 221 0.79 -7.88 -19.46
C GLY A 221 1.93 -8.12 -18.46
N THR A 222 1.71 -7.91 -17.15
CA THR A 222 2.72 -8.10 -16.10
C THR A 222 3.16 -9.57 -16.03
N GLU A 223 4.43 -9.85 -15.74
CA GLU A 223 4.92 -11.19 -15.47
C GLU A 223 4.30 -11.77 -14.19
N LEU A 224 3.91 -13.06 -14.22
CA LEU A 224 3.08 -13.65 -13.19
C LEU A 224 3.71 -14.84 -12.45
N ASP A 225 4.86 -15.36 -12.87
CA ASP A 225 5.38 -16.62 -12.36
C ASP A 225 5.66 -16.59 -10.85
N GLU A 226 6.38 -15.57 -10.35
CA GLU A 226 6.63 -15.41 -8.92
C GLU A 226 5.37 -15.06 -8.14
N PHE A 227 4.54 -14.17 -8.69
CA PHE A 227 3.27 -13.78 -8.11
C PHE A 227 2.34 -14.98 -7.94
N ALA A 228 2.19 -15.80 -8.98
CA ALA A 228 1.34 -16.99 -8.96
C ALA A 228 1.80 -18.00 -7.88
N GLN A 229 3.11 -18.18 -7.69
CA GLN A 229 3.67 -19.03 -6.63
C GLN A 229 3.25 -18.54 -5.24
N LYS A 230 3.40 -17.25 -4.96
CA LYS A 230 3.05 -16.64 -3.66
C LYS A 230 1.56 -16.70 -3.38
N VAL A 231 0.73 -16.35 -4.36
CA VAL A 231 -0.73 -16.40 -4.25
C VAL A 231 -1.20 -17.83 -4.03
N SER A 232 -0.70 -18.78 -4.84
CA SER A 232 -1.08 -20.18 -4.72
C SER A 232 -0.65 -20.83 -3.40
N ALA A 233 0.43 -20.37 -2.78
CA ALA A 233 0.86 -20.83 -1.46
C ALA A 233 0.02 -20.24 -0.31
N THR A 234 -0.58 -19.08 -0.49
CA THR A 234 -1.25 -18.30 0.57
C THR A 234 -2.76 -18.49 0.55
N CYS A 235 -3.39 -18.44 -0.62
CA CYS A 235 -4.85 -18.49 -0.75
C CYS A 235 -5.42 -19.91 -0.66
N ALA A 236 -6.65 -20.04 -0.20
CA ALA A 236 -7.41 -21.28 -0.33
C ALA A 236 -8.07 -21.38 -1.71
N TYR A 237 -8.64 -20.27 -2.17
CA TYR A 237 -9.26 -20.14 -3.48
C TYR A 237 -8.81 -18.85 -4.16
N VAL A 238 -8.69 -18.88 -5.49
CA VAL A 238 -8.49 -17.69 -6.30
C VAL A 238 -9.53 -17.69 -7.42
N ILE A 239 -10.39 -16.68 -7.42
CA ILE A 239 -11.42 -16.51 -8.45
C ILE A 239 -10.92 -15.41 -9.39
N CYS A 240 -10.56 -15.83 -10.59
CA CYS A 240 -10.02 -14.97 -11.62
C CYS A 240 -11.17 -14.42 -12.47
N PHE A 241 -11.21 -13.09 -12.73
CA PHE A 241 -12.30 -12.47 -13.47
C PHE A 241 -11.82 -11.38 -14.45
N GLY A 242 -12.73 -10.93 -15.34
CA GLY A 242 -12.47 -9.86 -16.27
C GLY A 242 -11.44 -10.20 -17.35
N GLU A 243 -10.92 -9.19 -18.05
CA GLU A 243 -10.01 -9.36 -19.19
C GLU A 243 -8.74 -10.17 -18.82
N ALA A 244 -8.17 -9.92 -17.67
CA ALA A 244 -6.96 -10.60 -17.18
C ALA A 244 -7.24 -11.98 -16.58
N GLY A 245 -8.49 -12.34 -16.30
CA GLY A 245 -8.89 -13.57 -15.61
C GLY A 245 -8.26 -14.83 -16.19
N PRO A 246 -8.41 -15.12 -17.51
CA PRO A 246 -7.85 -16.32 -18.13
C PRO A 246 -6.32 -16.42 -17.96
N ARG A 247 -5.61 -15.31 -18.08
CA ARG A 247 -4.14 -15.28 -17.97
C ARG A 247 -3.67 -15.53 -16.53
N PHE A 248 -4.35 -14.95 -15.54
CA PHE A 248 -4.08 -15.25 -14.14
C PHE A 248 -4.38 -16.71 -13.80
N ALA A 249 -5.52 -17.23 -14.23
CA ALA A 249 -5.90 -18.62 -13.99
C ALA A 249 -4.89 -19.60 -14.62
N GLU A 250 -4.44 -19.34 -15.83
CA GLU A 250 -3.41 -20.15 -16.51
C GLU A 250 -2.08 -20.13 -15.71
N ALA A 251 -1.61 -18.95 -15.26
CA ALA A 251 -0.38 -18.83 -14.49
C ALA A 251 -0.47 -19.58 -13.15
N LEU A 252 -1.59 -19.45 -12.42
CA LEU A 252 -1.83 -20.13 -11.15
C LEU A 252 -1.90 -21.64 -11.30
N ARG A 253 -2.56 -22.16 -12.36
CA ARG A 253 -2.65 -23.60 -12.63
C ARG A 253 -1.32 -24.26 -13.01
N ARG A 254 -0.34 -23.47 -13.49
CA ARG A 254 1.01 -23.96 -13.76
C ARG A 254 1.85 -24.18 -12.49
N VAL A 255 1.43 -23.61 -11.35
CA VAL A 255 2.17 -23.73 -10.09
C VAL A 255 2.07 -25.16 -9.55
N SER A 256 3.19 -25.86 -9.51
CA SER A 256 3.25 -27.22 -8.96
C SER A 256 3.21 -27.18 -7.43
N GLY A 257 2.27 -27.94 -6.83
CA GLY A 257 2.16 -28.06 -5.37
C GLY A 257 1.52 -26.84 -4.67
N GLY A 258 0.91 -25.94 -5.43
CA GLY A 258 0.10 -24.87 -4.87
C GLY A 258 -1.14 -25.39 -4.14
N ARG A 259 -1.57 -24.68 -3.08
CA ARG A 259 -2.77 -25.08 -2.32
C ARG A 259 -4.05 -24.46 -2.87
N ALA A 260 -3.94 -23.35 -3.61
CA ALA A 260 -5.10 -22.61 -4.08
C ALA A 260 -5.88 -23.38 -5.16
N GLU A 261 -7.18 -23.49 -4.98
CA GLU A 261 -8.10 -23.89 -6.04
C GLU A 261 -8.43 -22.68 -6.90
N VAL A 262 -8.39 -22.85 -8.24
CA VAL A 262 -8.49 -21.74 -9.20
C VAL A 262 -9.78 -21.86 -10.00
N VAL A 263 -10.59 -20.82 -9.91
CA VAL A 263 -11.88 -20.67 -10.60
C VAL A 263 -11.78 -19.50 -11.56
N GLU A 264 -12.51 -19.56 -12.68
CA GLU A 264 -12.66 -18.45 -13.64
C GLU A 264 -14.12 -18.05 -13.73
N GLU A 265 -14.34 -16.73 -13.66
CA GLU A 265 -15.66 -16.12 -13.85
C GLU A 265 -15.56 -14.95 -14.83
N PRO A 266 -16.63 -14.67 -15.61
CA PRO A 266 -16.55 -13.62 -16.63
C PRO A 266 -16.40 -12.22 -16.04
N HIS A 267 -17.10 -11.93 -14.93
CA HIS A 267 -17.16 -10.60 -14.33
C HIS A 267 -17.02 -10.66 -12.80
N MET A 268 -16.78 -9.50 -12.19
CA MET A 268 -16.61 -9.39 -10.75
C MET A 268 -17.85 -9.84 -9.95
N HIS A 269 -19.05 -9.65 -10.51
CA HIS A 269 -20.29 -10.02 -9.82
C HIS A 269 -20.38 -11.53 -9.65
N GLU A 270 -20.18 -12.31 -10.71
CA GLU A 270 -20.17 -13.77 -10.67
C GLU A 270 -19.04 -14.29 -9.79
N ALA A 271 -17.87 -13.63 -9.85
CA ALA A 271 -16.74 -13.96 -8.98
C ALA A 271 -17.08 -13.76 -7.50
N PHE A 272 -17.84 -12.71 -7.16
CA PHE A 272 -18.33 -12.48 -5.80
C PHE A 272 -19.32 -13.56 -5.38
N ASP A 273 -20.30 -13.88 -6.21
CA ASP A 273 -21.32 -14.92 -5.91
C ASP A 273 -20.64 -16.27 -5.65
N HIS A 274 -19.67 -16.65 -6.49
CA HIS A 274 -18.91 -17.88 -6.31
C HIS A 274 -18.06 -17.85 -5.02
N ALA A 275 -17.46 -16.68 -4.67
CA ALA A 275 -16.74 -16.54 -3.41
C ALA A 275 -17.64 -16.74 -2.19
N VAL A 276 -18.89 -16.28 -2.25
CA VAL A 276 -19.90 -16.51 -1.19
C VAL A 276 -20.21 -17.99 -1.03
N GLU A 277 -20.33 -18.76 -2.13
CA GLU A 277 -20.59 -20.19 -2.11
C GLU A 277 -19.43 -21.01 -1.48
N LEU A 278 -18.19 -20.59 -1.74
CA LEU A 278 -16.98 -21.27 -1.23
C LEU A 278 -16.62 -20.86 0.21
N ALA A 279 -17.14 -19.75 0.69
CA ALA A 279 -16.74 -19.19 1.98
C ALA A 279 -17.31 -19.97 3.16
N CYS A 280 -16.45 -20.23 4.15
CA CYS A 280 -16.82 -20.84 5.43
C CYS A 280 -16.58 -19.85 6.58
N PRO A 281 -17.27 -19.99 7.73
CA PRO A 281 -17.00 -19.16 8.90
C PRO A 281 -15.51 -19.16 9.27
N GLY A 282 -14.92 -17.97 9.42
CA GLY A 282 -13.50 -17.75 9.65
C GLY A 282 -12.67 -17.43 8.41
N SER A 283 -13.23 -17.63 7.20
CA SER A 283 -12.60 -17.22 5.92
C SER A 283 -12.58 -15.71 5.73
N VAL A 284 -11.73 -15.27 4.80
CA VAL A 284 -11.66 -13.89 4.31
C VAL A 284 -11.94 -13.88 2.82
N VAL A 285 -12.96 -13.15 2.38
CA VAL A 285 -13.16 -12.81 0.95
C VAL A 285 -12.49 -11.47 0.68
N LEU A 286 -11.46 -11.50 -0.13
CA LEU A 286 -10.59 -10.35 -0.41
C LEU A 286 -10.72 -9.91 -1.87
N LEU A 287 -11.30 -8.74 -2.13
CA LEU A 287 -11.17 -8.08 -3.43
C LEU A 287 -9.83 -7.37 -3.49
N SER A 288 -8.82 -7.98 -4.10
CA SER A 288 -7.49 -7.38 -4.33
C SER A 288 -7.02 -7.76 -5.75
N PRO A 289 -7.43 -6.99 -6.76
CA PRO A 289 -7.54 -7.48 -8.13
C PRO A 289 -6.26 -7.48 -8.96
N ALA A 290 -5.15 -6.93 -8.49
CA ALA A 290 -3.87 -6.76 -9.21
C ALA A 290 -3.94 -5.93 -10.51
N CYS A 291 -5.11 -5.57 -10.97
CA CYS A 291 -5.35 -4.91 -12.25
C CYS A 291 -6.10 -3.58 -12.10
N SER A 292 -5.95 -2.70 -13.08
CA SER A 292 -6.89 -1.59 -13.23
C SER A 292 -8.28 -2.14 -13.56
N SER A 293 -9.31 -1.30 -13.47
CA SER A 293 -10.71 -1.73 -13.52
C SER A 293 -11.44 -1.26 -14.78
N PHE A 294 -10.70 -0.79 -15.79
CA PHE A 294 -11.30 -0.12 -16.95
C PHE A 294 -11.95 -1.07 -17.98
N ASP A 295 -11.84 -2.37 -17.76
CA ASP A 295 -12.58 -3.40 -18.51
C ASP A 295 -14.08 -3.46 -18.14
N GLU A 296 -14.42 -3.30 -16.84
CA GLU A 296 -15.80 -3.38 -16.35
C GLU A 296 -16.29 -2.08 -15.68
N PHE A 297 -15.40 -1.21 -15.21
CA PHE A 297 -15.72 -0.05 -14.39
C PHE A 297 -15.05 1.22 -14.88
N THR A 298 -15.57 2.38 -14.47
CA THR A 298 -14.97 3.69 -14.78
C THR A 298 -13.70 3.98 -13.97
N GLY A 299 -13.37 3.15 -12.99
CA GLY A 299 -12.20 3.27 -12.13
C GLY A 299 -12.29 2.40 -10.89
N MET A 300 -11.17 2.26 -10.16
CA MET A 300 -11.06 1.39 -9.00
C MET A 300 -12.04 1.77 -7.86
N ALA A 301 -12.40 3.03 -7.73
CA ALA A 301 -13.36 3.48 -6.73
C ALA A 301 -14.78 2.98 -7.03
N GLN A 302 -15.18 2.92 -8.32
CA GLN A 302 -16.47 2.33 -8.69
C GLN A 302 -16.47 0.84 -8.41
N ARG A 303 -15.43 0.10 -8.82
CA ARG A 303 -15.28 -1.33 -8.53
C ARG A 303 -15.40 -1.62 -7.03
N GLY A 304 -14.69 -0.86 -6.19
CA GLY A 304 -14.78 -1.03 -4.75
C GLY A 304 -16.14 -0.72 -4.16
N ARG A 305 -16.86 0.31 -4.66
CA ARG A 305 -18.23 0.60 -4.23
C ARG A 305 -19.21 -0.51 -4.63
N VAL A 306 -19.08 -1.06 -5.83
CA VAL A 306 -19.90 -2.21 -6.26
C VAL A 306 -19.66 -3.41 -5.36
N PHE A 307 -18.42 -3.74 -5.03
CA PHE A 307 -18.12 -4.80 -4.07
C PHE A 307 -18.77 -4.56 -2.70
N LYS A 308 -18.67 -3.35 -2.16
CA LYS A 308 -19.32 -2.98 -0.88
C LYS A 308 -20.83 -3.11 -0.96
N GLN A 309 -21.44 -2.78 -2.09
CA GLN A 309 -22.88 -2.96 -2.30
C GLN A 309 -23.28 -4.43 -2.32
N LEU A 310 -22.53 -5.29 -3.01
CA LEU A 310 -22.77 -6.74 -3.03
C LEU A 310 -22.70 -7.34 -1.61
N VAL A 311 -21.72 -6.92 -0.80
CA VAL A 311 -21.63 -7.36 0.60
C VAL A 311 -22.83 -6.90 1.42
N ALA A 312 -23.29 -5.65 1.25
CA ALA A 312 -24.46 -5.12 1.95
C ALA A 312 -25.75 -5.87 1.57
N GLU A 313 -25.93 -6.19 0.28
CA GLU A 313 -27.05 -6.97 -0.20
C GLU A 313 -27.05 -8.40 0.37
N LEU A 314 -25.86 -9.03 0.45
CA LEU A 314 -25.68 -10.32 1.10
C LEU A 314 -26.08 -10.26 2.59
N ALA A 315 -25.60 -9.26 3.33
CA ALA A 315 -25.91 -9.07 4.75
C ALA A 315 -27.42 -8.90 4.99
N GLN A 316 -28.10 -8.16 4.11
CA GLN A 316 -29.56 -8.01 4.18
C GLN A 316 -30.32 -9.34 3.94
N LYS A 317 -29.91 -10.11 2.93
CA LYS A 317 -30.50 -11.43 2.64
C LYS A 317 -30.37 -12.39 3.81
N GLU A 318 -29.22 -12.39 4.48
CA GLU A 318 -28.96 -13.28 5.61
C GLU A 318 -29.63 -12.82 6.93
N SER A 319 -29.77 -11.50 7.13
CA SER A 319 -30.49 -10.94 8.30
C SER A 319 -32.01 -11.07 8.20
N GLY A 320 -32.54 -11.29 7.01
CA GLY A 320 -33.98 -11.49 6.77
C GLY A 320 -34.43 -12.96 6.83
N ARG A 321 -33.49 -13.88 7.03
CA ARG A 321 -33.74 -15.30 7.28
C ARG A 321 -33.75 -15.61 8.79
#